data_725e379659187374d150a46171f1900e
#
_entry.id   725e379659187374d150a46171f1900e
#
_cell.length_a   1.000
_cell.length_b   1.000
_cell.length_c   1.000
_cell.angle_alpha   90.00
_cell.angle_beta   90.00
_cell.angle_gamma   90.00
#
_symmetry.space_group_name_H-M   'P 1'
#
loop_
_entity.id
_entity.type
_entity.pdbx_description
1 polymer ?
#
loop_
_entity_poly.entity_id
_entity_poly.type
_entity_poly.pdbx_seq_one_letter_code
_entity_poly.pdbx_strand_id
1 'polypeptide(L)'
;MNPPILLDEKPRTEQLINELQSHGLRLVDPKAGVESRRGGAGPSDHKAITLDGVTVMVPVHTAPAFESPYVAEAPDAAGQSRILRDGVPLGTISFPKRPRFYDLSTADGVPYSKIAALHGRDVLATTVLQTCIRYQSRTKTCQFCAIGQSLAAGRTIERKTPAQLAEVARAAVALDGVKHMVMTTGTPPGNDRGAAILTESALAIKAAVDLPIQGQCEPPDDDAWFARMHRAGIDTLGMHLEAVTPSVRARIMPGKATVPLSRYL
;
A
#
# COMPACT_ATOMS: atom_id res chain seq x y z
N MET A 1 -16.27 -15.08 -19.32
CA MET A 1 -14.98 -15.81 -19.38
C MET A 1 -14.23 -15.29 -20.59
N ASN A 2 -13.06 -14.66 -20.40
CA ASN A 2 -12.20 -14.30 -21.52
C ASN A 2 -11.65 -15.59 -22.14
N PRO A 3 -11.53 -15.69 -23.46
CA PRO A 3 -10.93 -16.86 -24.11
C PRO A 3 -9.49 -17.02 -23.64
N PRO A 4 -8.99 -18.25 -23.49
CA PRO A 4 -7.60 -18.51 -23.16
C PRO A 4 -6.70 -17.86 -24.22
N ILE A 5 -5.58 -17.27 -23.78
CA ILE A 5 -4.56 -16.74 -24.71
C ILE A 5 -4.07 -17.90 -25.54
N LEU A 6 -4.29 -17.85 -26.85
CA LEU A 6 -3.68 -18.78 -27.79
C LEU A 6 -2.17 -18.55 -27.75
N LEU A 7 -1.38 -19.61 -27.56
CA LEU A 7 0.08 -19.55 -27.37
C LEU A 7 0.86 -18.95 -28.55
N ASP A 8 0.22 -18.70 -29.67
CA ASP A 8 0.84 -18.17 -30.90
C ASP A 8 0.76 -16.64 -31.04
N GLU A 9 -0.02 -15.93 -30.18
CA GLU A 9 -0.11 -14.47 -30.23
C GLU A 9 0.42 -13.83 -28.93
N LYS A 10 1.30 -12.83 -29.08
CA LYS A 10 1.74 -12.01 -27.96
C LYS A 10 0.51 -11.34 -27.33
N PRO A 11 0.21 -11.56 -26.04
CA PRO A 11 -0.95 -10.95 -25.40
C PRO A 11 -0.81 -9.43 -25.43
N ARG A 12 -1.95 -8.71 -25.54
CA ARG A 12 -1.95 -7.25 -25.34
C ARG A 12 -1.51 -6.92 -23.91
N THR A 13 -0.85 -5.79 -23.73
CA THR A 13 -0.31 -5.36 -22.43
C THR A 13 -1.35 -5.42 -21.32
N GLU A 14 -2.59 -4.93 -21.58
CA GLU A 14 -3.66 -4.94 -20.57
C GLU A 14 -4.08 -6.35 -20.17
N GLN A 15 -4.11 -7.27 -21.14
CA GLN A 15 -4.44 -8.66 -20.89
C GLN A 15 -3.35 -9.33 -20.05
N LEU A 16 -2.09 -9.11 -20.38
CA LEU A 16 -0.96 -9.64 -19.61
C LEU A 16 -0.92 -9.06 -18.18
N ILE A 17 -1.19 -7.76 -18.01
CA ILE A 17 -1.32 -7.14 -16.69
C ILE A 17 -2.41 -7.83 -15.86
N ASN A 18 -3.60 -8.03 -16.41
CA ASN A 18 -4.70 -8.69 -15.72
C ASN A 18 -4.36 -10.12 -15.30
N GLU A 19 -3.70 -10.88 -16.18
CA GLU A 19 -3.24 -12.24 -15.89
C GLU A 19 -2.20 -12.26 -14.77
N LEU A 20 -1.21 -11.36 -14.82
CA LEU A 20 -0.18 -11.26 -13.78
C LEU A 20 -0.76 -10.83 -12.43
N GLN A 21 -1.74 -9.91 -12.41
CA GLN A 21 -2.42 -9.50 -11.18
C GLN A 21 -3.30 -10.61 -10.60
N SER A 22 -3.89 -11.45 -11.45
CA SER A 22 -4.79 -12.53 -11.04
C SER A 22 -4.04 -13.79 -10.59
N HIS A 23 -3.00 -14.18 -11.33
CA HIS A 23 -2.25 -15.41 -11.08
C HIS A 23 -0.94 -15.20 -10.31
N GLY A 24 -0.46 -13.96 -10.26
CA GLY A 24 0.84 -13.64 -9.68
C GLY A 24 2.01 -13.94 -10.63
N LEU A 25 3.22 -13.75 -10.11
CA LEU A 25 4.46 -13.90 -10.86
C LEU A 25 5.50 -14.63 -10.00
N ARG A 26 6.02 -15.74 -10.49
CA ARG A 26 7.18 -16.42 -9.89
C ARG A 26 8.45 -15.68 -10.27
N LEU A 27 9.34 -15.47 -9.32
CA LEU A 27 10.63 -14.81 -9.53
C LEU A 27 11.75 -15.85 -9.46
N VAL A 28 12.56 -15.95 -10.50
CA VAL A 28 13.81 -16.75 -10.49
C VAL A 28 14.80 -16.12 -9.49
N ASP A 29 14.90 -14.80 -9.47
CA ASP A 29 15.60 -14.07 -8.41
C ASP A 29 14.60 -13.42 -7.43
N PRO A 30 14.39 -14.00 -6.23
CA PRO A 30 13.47 -13.44 -5.24
C PRO A 30 13.88 -12.04 -4.74
N LYS A 31 15.15 -11.65 -4.95
CA LYS A 31 15.67 -10.33 -4.55
C LYS A 31 15.48 -9.26 -5.63
N ALA A 32 15.01 -9.63 -6.83
CA ALA A 32 14.77 -8.68 -7.91
C ALA A 32 13.86 -7.52 -7.47
N GLY A 33 14.26 -6.29 -7.77
CA GLY A 33 13.54 -5.08 -7.41
C GLY A 33 13.60 -4.73 -5.92
N VAL A 34 12.70 -3.85 -5.50
CA VAL A 34 12.56 -3.45 -4.09
C VAL A 34 12.00 -4.61 -3.28
N GLU A 35 12.53 -4.80 -2.07
CA GLU A 35 12.04 -5.83 -1.17
C GLU A 35 10.54 -5.69 -0.92
N SER A 36 9.78 -6.74 -1.22
CA SER A 36 8.33 -6.75 -1.00
C SER A 36 8.00 -6.79 0.49
N ARG A 37 6.91 -6.12 0.85
CA ARG A 37 6.38 -6.20 2.21
C ARG A 37 5.67 -7.54 2.40
N ARG A 38 6.14 -8.36 3.31
CA ARG A 38 5.45 -9.59 3.73
C ARG A 38 4.50 -9.27 4.87
N GLY A 39 3.21 -9.25 4.56
CA GLY A 39 2.16 -8.87 5.51
C GLY A 39 2.06 -7.36 5.74
N GLY A 40 0.95 -6.92 6.33
CA GLY A 40 0.66 -5.52 6.66
C GLY A 40 -0.57 -4.96 5.96
N ALA A 41 -0.88 -3.69 6.24
CA ALA A 41 -1.93 -2.99 5.52
C ALA A 41 -1.48 -2.62 4.11
N GLY A 42 -2.39 -2.69 3.16
CA GLY A 42 -2.12 -2.45 1.73
C GLY A 42 -1.61 -3.69 1.00
N PRO A 43 -1.14 -3.57 -0.24
CA PRO A 43 -0.66 -4.70 -1.04
C PRO A 43 0.57 -5.33 -0.38
N SER A 44 0.35 -6.39 0.38
CA SER A 44 1.40 -7.21 0.96
C SER A 44 1.72 -8.38 0.04
N ASP A 45 2.95 -8.90 0.13
CA ASP A 45 3.43 -10.01 -0.69
C ASP A 45 3.39 -9.76 -2.21
N HIS A 46 3.33 -8.48 -2.60
CA HIS A 46 3.36 -8.01 -3.98
C HIS A 46 4.66 -7.27 -4.27
N LYS A 47 5.05 -7.24 -5.54
CA LYS A 47 6.08 -6.33 -6.06
C LYS A 47 5.50 -5.40 -7.13
N ALA A 48 6.01 -4.17 -7.17
CA ALA A 48 5.77 -3.31 -8.32
C ALA A 48 6.63 -3.80 -9.50
N ILE A 49 6.02 -3.87 -10.67
CA ILE A 49 6.70 -4.12 -11.94
C ILE A 49 6.26 -3.07 -12.95
N THR A 50 7.11 -2.77 -13.91
CA THR A 50 6.75 -1.93 -15.06
C THR A 50 6.79 -2.76 -16.33
N LEU A 51 5.66 -2.80 -17.03
CA LEU A 51 5.46 -3.46 -18.31
C LEU A 51 4.97 -2.42 -19.32
N ASP A 52 5.68 -2.24 -20.43
CA ASP A 52 5.33 -1.28 -21.49
C ASP A 52 5.00 0.13 -20.95
N GLY A 53 5.76 0.60 -19.94
CA GLY A 53 5.58 1.92 -19.31
C GLY A 53 4.49 1.98 -18.23
N VAL A 54 3.69 0.93 -18.05
CA VAL A 54 2.66 0.84 -17.01
C VAL A 54 3.22 0.17 -15.77
N THR A 55 3.15 0.84 -14.62
CA THR A 55 3.58 0.26 -13.34
C THR A 55 2.40 -0.32 -12.58
N VAL A 56 2.48 -1.60 -12.22
CA VAL A 56 1.43 -2.33 -11.51
C VAL A 56 2.00 -3.13 -10.34
N MET A 57 1.15 -3.43 -9.36
CA MET A 57 1.48 -4.33 -8.26
C MET A 57 1.04 -5.76 -8.62
N VAL A 58 1.95 -6.71 -8.47
CA VAL A 58 1.74 -8.11 -8.82
C VAL A 58 2.05 -9.01 -7.63
N PRO A 59 1.19 -10.00 -7.29
CA PRO A 59 1.47 -10.99 -6.25
C PRO A 59 2.75 -11.78 -6.58
N VAL A 60 3.66 -11.92 -5.62
CA VAL A 60 4.92 -12.65 -5.79
C VAL A 60 5.24 -13.62 -4.65
N HIS A 61 4.62 -13.42 -3.48
CA HIS A 61 4.85 -14.24 -2.28
C HIS A 61 3.57 -14.85 -1.72
N THR A 62 2.48 -14.80 -2.49
CA THR A 62 1.22 -15.47 -2.14
C THR A 62 1.26 -16.94 -2.58
N ALA A 63 0.49 -17.81 -1.93
CA ALA A 63 0.41 -19.22 -2.32
C ALA A 63 0.06 -19.40 -3.82
N PRO A 64 -0.95 -18.68 -4.39
CA PRO A 64 -1.22 -18.75 -5.83
C PRO A 64 -0.05 -18.29 -6.69
N ALA A 65 0.73 -17.29 -6.26
CA ALA A 65 1.86 -16.80 -7.04
C ALA A 65 2.99 -17.82 -7.16
N PHE A 66 3.18 -18.70 -6.17
CA PHE A 66 4.17 -19.78 -6.25
C PHE A 66 3.79 -20.87 -7.28
N GLU A 67 2.51 -20.98 -7.60
CA GLU A 67 1.97 -21.93 -8.60
C GLU A 67 1.68 -21.23 -9.93
N SER A 68 1.98 -19.94 -10.07
CA SER A 68 1.72 -19.17 -11.29
C SER A 68 2.42 -19.78 -12.50
N PRO A 69 1.76 -19.86 -13.67
CA PRO A 69 2.41 -20.25 -14.93
C PRO A 69 3.39 -19.17 -15.42
N TYR A 70 3.30 -17.95 -14.87
CA TYR A 70 4.16 -16.83 -15.25
C TYR A 70 5.43 -16.81 -14.42
N VAL A 71 6.58 -16.70 -15.09
CA VAL A 71 7.91 -16.68 -14.47
C VAL A 71 8.66 -15.45 -14.97
N ALA A 72 9.22 -14.66 -14.05
CA ALA A 72 10.20 -13.64 -14.39
C ALA A 72 11.61 -14.20 -14.21
N GLU A 73 12.41 -14.14 -15.26
CA GLU A 73 13.85 -14.46 -15.18
C GLU A 73 14.59 -13.47 -14.29
N ALA A 74 15.81 -13.80 -13.89
CA ALA A 74 16.67 -12.86 -13.18
C ALA A 74 16.89 -11.60 -14.05
N PRO A 75 16.94 -10.41 -13.45
CA PRO A 75 17.22 -9.19 -14.19
C PRO A 75 18.58 -9.24 -14.89
N ASP A 76 18.63 -8.77 -16.11
CA ASP A 76 19.87 -8.55 -16.85
C ASP A 76 20.63 -7.32 -16.32
N ALA A 77 21.77 -6.99 -16.97
CA ALA A 77 22.60 -5.86 -16.60
C ALA A 77 21.88 -4.49 -16.74
N ALA A 78 20.82 -4.42 -17.56
CA ALA A 78 19.96 -3.24 -17.71
C ALA A 78 18.79 -3.22 -16.70
N GLY A 79 18.67 -4.24 -15.85
CA GLY A 79 17.59 -4.38 -14.88
C GLY A 79 16.27 -4.86 -15.52
N GLN A 80 16.33 -5.47 -16.69
CA GLN A 80 15.19 -6.02 -17.41
C GLN A 80 15.05 -7.51 -17.15
N SER A 81 13.81 -7.99 -16.93
CA SER A 81 13.51 -9.41 -16.75
C SER A 81 12.50 -9.85 -17.80
N ARG A 82 12.79 -10.95 -18.49
CA ARG A 82 11.79 -11.54 -19.39
C ARG A 82 10.72 -12.26 -18.57
N ILE A 83 9.47 -12.11 -19.01
CA ILE A 83 8.35 -12.91 -18.52
C ILE A 83 8.14 -14.07 -19.48
N LEU A 84 8.06 -15.26 -18.91
CA LEU A 84 7.76 -16.49 -19.61
C LEU A 84 6.42 -17.04 -19.11
N ARG A 85 5.67 -17.69 -20.02
CA ARG A 85 4.57 -18.58 -19.65
C ARG A 85 4.84 -19.94 -20.26
N ASP A 86 4.93 -20.95 -19.41
CA ASP A 86 5.24 -22.32 -19.83
C ASP A 86 6.52 -22.41 -20.72
N GLY A 87 7.51 -21.58 -20.41
CA GLY A 87 8.77 -21.48 -21.14
C GLY A 87 8.75 -20.56 -22.38
N VAL A 88 7.58 -20.05 -22.78
CA VAL A 88 7.43 -19.15 -23.94
C VAL A 88 7.56 -17.69 -23.51
N PRO A 89 8.46 -16.88 -24.10
CA PRO A 89 8.59 -15.48 -23.78
C PRO A 89 7.36 -14.66 -24.20
N LEU A 90 6.79 -13.87 -23.27
CA LEU A 90 5.63 -13.01 -23.50
C LEU A 90 5.99 -11.52 -23.58
N GLY A 91 6.99 -11.10 -22.83
CA GLY A 91 7.36 -9.68 -22.75
C GLY A 91 8.54 -9.47 -21.80
N THR A 92 8.84 -8.20 -21.57
CA THR A 92 9.92 -7.78 -20.67
C THR A 92 9.37 -6.81 -19.64
N ILE A 93 9.75 -7.00 -18.40
CA ILE A 93 9.44 -6.10 -17.29
C ILE A 93 10.72 -5.49 -16.71
N SER A 94 10.55 -4.37 -16.02
CA SER A 94 11.56 -3.86 -15.12
C SER A 94 11.01 -3.73 -13.70
N PHE A 95 11.90 -3.77 -12.73
CA PHE A 95 11.55 -3.50 -11.34
C PHE A 95 11.91 -2.06 -11.00
N PRO A 96 11.08 -1.33 -10.21
CA PRO A 96 11.43 -0.01 -9.71
C PRO A 96 12.75 -0.05 -8.96
N LYS A 97 13.55 0.98 -9.11
CA LYS A 97 14.77 1.16 -8.31
C LYS A 97 14.40 1.38 -6.84
N ARG A 98 15.29 0.95 -5.95
CA ARG A 98 15.14 1.22 -4.51
C ARG A 98 15.15 2.75 -4.29
N PRO A 99 14.17 3.32 -3.59
CA PRO A 99 14.11 4.74 -3.31
C PRO A 99 15.34 5.22 -2.55
N ARG A 100 15.88 6.37 -2.92
CA ARG A 100 17.06 6.97 -2.28
C ARG A 100 16.77 7.41 -0.83
N PHE A 101 15.55 7.88 -0.57
CA PHE A 101 15.18 8.28 0.80
C PHE A 101 15.21 7.11 1.79
N TYR A 102 15.18 5.84 1.34
CA TYR A 102 15.31 4.68 2.23
C TYR A 102 16.67 4.57 2.92
N ASP A 103 17.69 5.26 2.42
CA ASP A 103 19.04 5.27 2.99
C ASP A 103 19.20 6.27 4.13
N LEU A 104 18.17 7.06 4.41
CA LEU A 104 18.16 8.07 5.45
C LEU A 104 17.44 7.57 6.71
N SER A 105 17.67 8.29 7.81
CA SER A 105 16.97 8.12 9.09
C SER A 105 16.47 9.47 9.58
N THR A 106 15.41 9.44 10.40
CA THR A 106 14.87 10.62 11.08
C THR A 106 15.87 11.19 12.09
N ALA A 107 15.64 12.41 12.57
CA ALA A 107 16.46 13.06 13.58
C ALA A 107 16.58 12.22 14.88
N ASP A 108 15.57 11.42 15.18
CA ASP A 108 15.55 10.48 16.32
C ASP A 108 16.03 9.06 15.95
N GLY A 109 16.64 8.87 14.77
CA GLY A 109 17.35 7.67 14.37
C GLY A 109 16.48 6.55 13.78
N VAL A 110 15.21 6.81 13.44
CA VAL A 110 14.34 5.81 12.81
C VAL A 110 14.59 5.78 11.30
N PRO A 111 14.91 4.62 10.69
CA PRO A 111 15.06 4.52 9.23
C PRO A 111 13.79 4.97 8.49
N TYR A 112 13.94 5.81 7.46
CA TYR A 112 12.81 6.34 6.70
C TYR A 112 11.96 5.24 6.05
N SER A 113 12.57 4.13 5.65
CA SER A 113 11.88 2.95 5.14
C SER A 113 10.91 2.30 6.13
N LYS A 114 11.05 2.56 7.45
CA LYS A 114 10.10 2.15 8.49
C LYS A 114 8.97 3.16 8.72
N ILE A 115 9.14 4.37 8.23
CA ILE A 115 8.14 5.45 8.34
C ILE A 115 7.17 5.41 7.16
N ALA A 116 7.70 5.39 5.93
CA ALA A 116 6.88 5.37 4.73
C ALA A 116 7.52 4.53 3.62
N ALA A 117 6.70 4.09 2.67
CA ALA A 117 7.12 3.31 1.52
C ALA A 117 6.70 4.01 0.22
N LEU A 118 7.53 3.87 -0.82
CA LEU A 118 7.15 4.28 -2.17
C LEU A 118 6.22 3.22 -2.77
N HIS A 119 5.01 3.61 -3.14
CA HIS A 119 4.07 2.80 -3.91
C HIS A 119 4.10 3.22 -5.38
N GLY A 120 4.35 2.27 -6.26
CA GLY A 120 4.51 2.56 -7.68
C GLY A 120 5.72 3.46 -7.94
N ARG A 121 5.50 4.59 -8.60
CA ARG A 121 6.59 5.50 -9.05
C ARG A 121 6.70 6.78 -8.23
N ASP A 122 5.58 7.28 -7.70
CA ASP A 122 5.51 8.65 -7.17
C ASP A 122 4.51 8.84 -6.01
N VAL A 123 4.01 7.76 -5.42
CA VAL A 123 3.11 7.81 -4.27
C VAL A 123 3.83 7.38 -3.00
N LEU A 124 3.95 8.29 -2.03
CA LEU A 124 4.44 7.98 -0.68
C LEU A 124 3.30 7.44 0.17
N ALA A 125 3.43 6.24 0.69
CA ALA A 125 2.39 5.60 1.49
C ALA A 125 2.86 5.30 2.91
N THR A 126 2.00 5.56 3.88
CA THR A 126 2.26 5.25 5.28
C THR A 126 0.98 4.85 6.02
N THR A 127 1.14 4.03 7.06
CA THR A 127 0.12 3.84 8.09
C THR A 127 0.60 4.56 9.34
N VAL A 128 0.00 5.70 9.68
CA VAL A 128 0.46 6.59 10.75
C VAL A 128 0.41 5.90 12.13
N LEU A 129 -0.71 5.21 12.41
CA LEU A 129 -0.85 4.34 13.57
C LEU A 129 -0.96 2.88 13.10
N GLN A 130 0.04 2.07 13.39
CA GLN A 130 0.14 0.68 12.94
C GLN A 130 -0.57 -0.32 13.88
N THR A 131 -1.27 0.17 14.90
CA THR A 131 -2.14 -0.61 15.77
C THR A 131 -3.60 -0.22 15.59
N CYS A 132 -4.53 -1.13 15.93
CA CYS A 132 -5.96 -0.89 15.78
C CYS A 132 -6.70 -1.60 16.90
N ILE A 133 -7.61 -0.90 17.60
CA ILE A 133 -8.42 -1.47 18.68
C ILE A 133 -9.27 -2.66 18.22
N ARG A 134 -9.58 -2.72 16.93
CA ARG A 134 -10.33 -3.83 16.34
C ARG A 134 -9.44 -5.03 16.11
N TYR A 135 -8.21 -4.83 15.65
CA TYR A 135 -7.24 -5.89 15.39
C TYR A 135 -6.81 -6.63 16.67
N GLN A 136 -6.77 -5.92 17.80
CA GLN A 136 -6.40 -6.48 19.09
C GLN A 136 -7.47 -7.43 19.70
N SER A 137 -8.66 -7.47 19.13
CA SER A 137 -9.76 -8.31 19.59
C SER A 137 -10.11 -9.37 18.55
N ARG A 138 -10.00 -10.66 18.90
CA ARG A 138 -10.36 -11.77 18.01
C ARG A 138 -11.79 -11.68 17.47
N THR A 139 -12.72 -11.11 18.23
CA THR A 139 -14.13 -10.98 17.84
C THR A 139 -14.44 -9.74 17.02
N LYS A 140 -13.48 -8.79 16.91
CA LYS A 140 -13.65 -7.51 16.20
C LYS A 140 -12.72 -7.34 15.02
N THR A 141 -11.74 -8.23 14.86
CA THR A 141 -10.72 -8.17 13.79
C THR A 141 -11.37 -8.30 12.42
N CYS A 142 -10.96 -7.41 11.50
CA CYS A 142 -11.26 -7.59 10.08
C CYS A 142 -10.45 -8.78 9.56
N GLN A 143 -11.10 -9.77 8.94
CA GLN A 143 -10.47 -11.03 8.53
C GLN A 143 -9.37 -10.88 7.46
N PHE A 144 -9.43 -9.82 6.68
CA PHE A 144 -8.45 -9.48 5.64
C PHE A 144 -7.31 -8.59 6.14
N CYS A 145 -7.38 -8.07 7.39
CA CYS A 145 -6.40 -7.09 7.88
C CYS A 145 -5.15 -7.78 8.41
N ALA A 146 -3.99 -7.32 7.94
CA ALA A 146 -2.68 -7.80 8.37
C ALA A 146 -1.84 -6.68 9.01
N ILE A 147 -2.47 -5.64 9.59
CA ILE A 147 -1.80 -4.44 10.11
C ILE A 147 -0.69 -4.77 11.12
N GLY A 148 -0.90 -5.77 11.99
CA GLY A 148 0.07 -6.18 13.01
C GLY A 148 1.24 -6.99 12.44
N GLN A 149 1.11 -7.60 11.27
CA GLN A 149 2.17 -8.46 10.72
C GLN A 149 3.41 -7.67 10.31
N SER A 150 3.24 -6.49 9.71
CA SER A 150 4.36 -5.60 9.38
C SER A 150 5.11 -5.12 10.61
N LEU A 151 4.37 -4.85 11.70
CA LEU A 151 4.94 -4.45 12.98
C LEU A 151 5.73 -5.61 13.61
N ALA A 152 5.14 -6.80 13.67
CA ALA A 152 5.80 -8.01 14.18
C ALA A 152 7.06 -8.38 13.38
N ALA A 153 7.05 -8.13 12.07
CA ALA A 153 8.21 -8.34 11.20
C ALA A 153 9.27 -7.21 11.29
N GLY A 154 9.09 -6.19 12.13
CA GLY A 154 10.02 -5.07 12.27
C GLY A 154 10.14 -4.17 11.04
N ARG A 155 9.17 -4.23 10.11
CA ARG A 155 9.16 -3.47 8.85
C ARG A 155 8.64 -2.04 9.00
N THR A 156 8.05 -1.72 10.13
CA THR A 156 7.48 -0.43 10.46
C THR A 156 7.55 -0.21 11.96
N ILE A 157 7.17 0.97 12.43
CA ILE A 157 7.02 1.30 13.84
C ILE A 157 5.55 1.48 14.20
N GLU A 158 5.23 1.36 15.48
CA GLU A 158 3.85 1.39 15.98
C GLU A 158 3.14 2.71 15.66
N ARG A 159 3.78 3.83 15.94
CA ARG A 159 3.24 5.18 15.69
C ARG A 159 4.31 6.06 15.05
N LYS A 160 3.96 6.74 13.98
CA LYS A 160 4.80 7.76 13.35
C LYS A 160 4.41 9.12 13.88
N THR A 161 5.40 9.90 14.29
CA THR A 161 5.14 11.27 14.73
C THR A 161 4.95 12.21 13.55
N PRO A 162 4.23 13.33 13.72
CA PRO A 162 4.12 14.35 12.68
C PRO A 162 5.47 14.84 12.15
N ALA A 163 6.47 15.00 13.04
CA ALA A 163 7.83 15.41 12.67
C ALA A 163 8.51 14.36 11.77
N GLN A 164 8.47 13.08 12.13
CA GLN A 164 9.02 11.98 11.31
C GLN A 164 8.38 11.94 9.92
N LEU A 165 7.05 12.12 9.84
CA LEU A 165 6.33 12.12 8.57
C LEU A 165 6.72 13.32 7.70
N ALA A 166 6.89 14.49 8.28
CA ALA A 166 7.34 15.70 7.58
C ALA A 166 8.77 15.54 7.02
N GLU A 167 9.71 15.00 7.82
CA GLU A 167 11.08 14.73 7.38
C GLU A 167 11.09 13.78 6.17
N VAL A 168 10.38 12.65 6.28
CA VAL A 168 10.34 11.63 5.22
C VAL A 168 9.66 12.16 3.96
N ALA A 169 8.53 12.87 4.08
CA ALA A 169 7.83 13.43 2.93
C ALA A 169 8.72 14.42 2.16
N ARG A 170 9.39 15.33 2.86
CA ARG A 170 10.34 16.27 2.23
C ARG A 170 11.49 15.58 1.50
N ALA A 171 12.08 14.56 2.14
CA ALA A 171 13.18 13.80 1.53
C ALA A 171 12.69 12.98 0.31
N ALA A 172 11.54 12.34 0.40
CA ALA A 172 10.97 11.55 -0.70
C ALA A 172 10.64 12.42 -1.92
N VAL A 173 10.11 13.62 -1.72
CA VAL A 173 9.89 14.60 -2.81
C VAL A 173 11.23 15.04 -3.42
N ALA A 174 12.19 15.44 -2.60
CA ALA A 174 13.47 15.99 -3.07
C ALA A 174 14.36 14.95 -3.77
N LEU A 175 14.37 13.71 -3.26
CA LEU A 175 15.29 12.67 -3.74
C LEU A 175 14.67 11.77 -4.81
N ASP A 176 13.39 11.45 -4.69
CA ASP A 176 12.74 10.43 -5.52
C ASP A 176 11.55 10.96 -6.33
N GLY A 177 11.29 12.27 -6.28
CA GLY A 177 10.26 12.92 -7.10
C GLY A 177 8.84 12.47 -6.77
N VAL A 178 8.56 12.17 -5.50
CA VAL A 178 7.21 11.84 -5.02
C VAL A 178 6.26 13.01 -5.29
N LYS A 179 5.05 12.69 -5.77
CA LYS A 179 4.03 13.67 -6.16
C LYS A 179 2.77 13.62 -5.32
N HIS A 180 2.52 12.52 -4.63
CA HIS A 180 1.32 12.31 -3.84
C HIS A 180 1.66 11.54 -2.56
N MET A 181 0.84 11.73 -1.52
CA MET A 181 0.95 10.96 -0.30
C MET A 181 -0.37 10.32 0.09
N VAL A 182 -0.31 9.06 0.52
CA VAL A 182 -1.43 8.34 1.11
C VAL A 182 -1.10 8.04 2.56
N MET A 183 -1.91 8.55 3.48
CA MET A 183 -1.83 8.26 4.90
C MET A 183 -3.03 7.42 5.33
N THR A 184 -2.78 6.23 5.83
CA THR A 184 -3.79 5.39 6.47
C THR A 184 -3.58 5.38 7.98
N THR A 185 -4.58 4.95 8.74
CA THR A 185 -4.43 4.72 10.18
C THR A 185 -5.22 3.50 10.64
N GLY A 186 -4.67 2.74 11.56
CA GLY A 186 -5.48 1.87 12.39
C GLY A 186 -6.38 2.72 13.28
N THR A 187 -7.51 2.16 13.74
CA THR A 187 -8.47 2.88 14.57
C THR A 187 -7.97 2.96 16.00
N PRO A 188 -7.65 4.17 16.53
CA PRO A 188 -7.34 4.37 17.94
C PRO A 188 -8.61 4.27 18.81
N PRO A 189 -8.47 4.20 20.14
CA PRO A 189 -9.56 4.51 21.04
C PRO A 189 -10.07 5.94 20.84
N GLY A 190 -11.38 6.15 20.99
CA GLY A 190 -12.01 7.47 20.86
C GLY A 190 -12.96 7.59 19.67
N ASN A 191 -13.64 8.72 19.61
CA ASN A 191 -14.72 8.97 18.67
C ASN A 191 -14.26 9.64 17.36
N ASP A 192 -13.03 10.14 17.33
CA ASP A 192 -12.41 10.72 16.12
C ASP A 192 -11.92 9.66 15.12
N ARG A 193 -11.80 8.38 15.57
CA ARG A 193 -11.43 7.20 14.77
C ARG A 193 -10.17 7.37 13.91
N GLY A 194 -9.25 8.21 14.37
CA GLY A 194 -7.98 8.49 13.70
C GLY A 194 -7.95 9.79 12.92
N ALA A 195 -9.04 10.55 12.88
CA ALA A 195 -9.08 11.87 12.22
C ALA A 195 -8.11 12.87 12.85
N ALA A 196 -7.97 12.87 14.19
CA ALA A 196 -7.02 13.74 14.90
C ALA A 196 -5.57 13.46 14.47
N ILE A 197 -5.15 12.19 14.48
CA ILE A 197 -3.79 11.79 14.11
C ILE A 197 -3.48 12.18 12.65
N LEU A 198 -4.44 11.96 11.73
CA LEU A 198 -4.26 12.36 10.33
C LEU A 198 -4.17 13.87 10.18
N THR A 199 -4.99 14.64 10.92
CA THR A 199 -4.98 16.11 10.93
C THR A 199 -3.62 16.65 11.36
N GLU A 200 -3.10 16.20 12.51
CA GLU A 200 -1.79 16.61 13.03
C GLU A 200 -0.65 16.28 12.07
N SER A 201 -0.72 15.08 11.47
CA SER A 201 0.27 14.63 10.50
C SER A 201 0.25 15.47 9.23
N ALA A 202 -0.94 15.78 8.70
CA ALA A 202 -1.09 16.59 7.50
C ALA A 202 -0.56 18.02 7.70
N LEU A 203 -0.87 18.65 8.84
CA LEU A 203 -0.36 19.98 9.19
C LEU A 203 1.18 20.01 9.15
N ALA A 204 1.84 19.04 9.76
CA ALA A 204 3.30 18.97 9.79
C ALA A 204 3.89 18.73 8.40
N ILE A 205 3.30 17.84 7.60
CA ILE A 205 3.75 17.55 6.24
C ILE A 205 3.60 18.79 5.35
N LYS A 206 2.41 19.43 5.35
CA LYS A 206 2.14 20.65 4.56
C LYS A 206 3.04 21.82 4.95
N ALA A 207 3.43 21.92 6.21
CA ALA A 207 4.42 22.91 6.65
C ALA A 207 5.84 22.66 6.11
N ALA A 208 6.17 21.41 5.80
CA ALA A 208 7.50 21.00 5.34
C ALA A 208 7.63 20.90 3.82
N VAL A 209 6.56 20.54 3.12
CA VAL A 209 6.54 20.31 1.67
C VAL A 209 5.13 20.43 1.10
N ASP A 210 5.01 21.04 -0.08
CA ASP A 210 3.74 21.06 -0.82
C ASP A 210 3.53 19.73 -1.52
N LEU A 211 2.67 18.89 -0.95
CA LEU A 211 2.38 17.54 -1.42
C LEU A 211 0.88 17.24 -1.24
N PRO A 212 0.14 16.87 -2.30
CA PRO A 212 -1.24 16.41 -2.18
C PRO A 212 -1.34 15.18 -1.26
N ILE A 213 -2.30 15.21 -0.33
CA ILE A 213 -2.45 14.19 0.71
C ILE A 213 -3.84 13.56 0.63
N GLN A 214 -3.88 12.23 0.49
CA GLN A 214 -5.06 11.43 0.77
C GLN A 214 -4.99 10.86 2.18
N GLY A 215 -5.98 11.20 3.03
CA GLY A 215 -6.17 10.59 4.35
C GLY A 215 -7.14 9.42 4.30
N GLN A 216 -6.91 8.37 5.11
CA GLN A 216 -7.81 7.22 5.19
C GLN A 216 -8.04 6.83 6.65
N CYS A 217 -9.28 6.96 7.12
CA CYS A 217 -9.72 6.51 8.46
C CYS A 217 -11.15 5.97 8.41
N GLU A 218 -11.64 5.45 9.53
CA GLU A 218 -13.08 5.20 9.67
C GLU A 218 -13.82 6.54 9.84
N PRO A 219 -15.13 6.62 9.49
CA PRO A 219 -15.91 7.83 9.70
C PRO A 219 -15.89 8.27 11.17
N PRO A 220 -15.45 9.49 11.51
CA PRO A 220 -15.52 10.00 12.87
C PRO A 220 -16.97 10.17 13.29
N ASP A 221 -17.25 10.17 14.60
CA ASP A 221 -18.60 10.36 15.11
C ASP A 221 -19.08 11.81 14.98
N ASP A 222 -18.16 12.79 15.02
CA ASP A 222 -18.41 14.21 14.80
C ASP A 222 -17.98 14.63 13.39
N ASP A 223 -18.92 15.11 12.58
CA ASP A 223 -18.68 15.56 11.20
C ASP A 223 -17.78 16.80 11.12
N ALA A 224 -17.60 17.55 12.21
CA ALA A 224 -16.66 18.67 12.25
C ALA A 224 -15.22 18.24 11.94
N TRP A 225 -14.88 16.94 12.08
CA TRP A 225 -13.58 16.42 11.71
C TRP A 225 -13.30 16.49 10.20
N PHE A 226 -14.30 16.37 9.35
CA PHE A 226 -14.12 16.53 7.91
C PHE A 226 -13.57 17.91 7.56
N ALA A 227 -14.19 18.96 8.12
CA ALA A 227 -13.70 20.32 7.92
C ALA A 227 -12.33 20.57 8.57
N ARG A 228 -12.01 19.94 9.69
CA ARG A 228 -10.69 20.04 10.34
C ARG A 228 -9.61 19.39 9.48
N MET A 229 -9.85 18.18 8.98
CA MET A 229 -8.94 17.45 8.09
C MET A 229 -8.67 18.22 6.80
N HIS A 230 -9.72 18.78 6.18
CA HIS A 230 -9.58 19.60 4.98
C HIS A 230 -8.72 20.86 5.25
N ARG A 231 -9.00 21.60 6.32
CA ARG A 231 -8.19 22.78 6.71
C ARG A 231 -6.73 22.43 7.04
N ALA A 232 -6.46 21.23 7.48
CA ALA A 232 -5.11 20.74 7.74
C ALA A 232 -4.34 20.36 6.46
N GLY A 233 -5.01 20.38 5.29
CA GLY A 233 -4.39 20.08 4.01
C GLY A 233 -4.56 18.62 3.57
N ILE A 234 -5.56 17.90 4.10
CA ILE A 234 -5.97 16.61 3.50
C ILE A 234 -6.86 16.95 2.31
N ASP A 235 -6.35 16.69 1.11
CA ASP A 235 -7.00 17.05 -0.16
C ASP A 235 -8.09 16.04 -0.53
N THR A 236 -7.93 14.79 -0.12
CA THR A 236 -8.87 13.70 -0.42
C THR A 236 -9.01 12.80 0.80
N LEU A 237 -10.24 12.38 1.11
CA LEU A 237 -10.52 11.47 2.20
C LEU A 237 -11.09 10.15 1.67
N GLY A 238 -10.46 9.03 2.07
CA GLY A 238 -10.94 7.68 1.80
C GLY A 238 -11.52 7.05 3.06
N MET A 239 -12.73 6.51 2.96
CA MET A 239 -13.36 5.72 4.01
C MET A 239 -13.74 4.35 3.43
N HIS A 240 -12.93 3.34 3.74
CA HIS A 240 -13.06 2.03 3.13
C HIS A 240 -14.23 1.25 3.69
N LEU A 241 -15.26 1.11 2.86
CA LEU A 241 -16.48 0.42 3.17
C LEU A 241 -16.32 -1.10 3.17
N GLU A 242 -15.44 -1.63 2.32
CA GLU A 242 -15.08 -3.05 2.12
C GLU A 242 -16.23 -3.91 1.57
N ALA A 243 -17.40 -3.87 2.20
CA ALA A 243 -18.59 -4.56 1.77
C ALA A 243 -19.85 -3.77 2.13
N VAL A 244 -20.88 -3.84 1.30
CA VAL A 244 -22.17 -3.14 1.51
C VAL A 244 -23.20 -4.01 2.25
N THR A 245 -23.18 -5.33 2.04
CA THR A 245 -24.16 -6.26 2.62
C THR A 245 -23.96 -6.40 4.12
N PRO A 246 -24.98 -6.10 4.97
CA PRO A 246 -24.82 -6.12 6.43
C PRO A 246 -24.31 -7.46 7.00
N SER A 247 -24.84 -8.59 6.51
CA SER A 247 -24.41 -9.92 6.95
C SER A 247 -22.96 -10.24 6.57
N VAL A 248 -22.50 -9.78 5.41
CA VAL A 248 -21.09 -9.89 4.98
C VAL A 248 -20.20 -9.03 5.86
N ARG A 249 -20.58 -7.77 6.11
CA ARG A 249 -19.85 -6.86 7.02
C ARG A 249 -19.69 -7.47 8.40
N ALA A 250 -20.78 -7.96 8.99
CA ALA A 250 -20.76 -8.58 10.32
C ALA A 250 -19.83 -9.80 10.37
N ARG A 251 -19.71 -10.56 9.30
CA ARG A 251 -18.86 -11.74 9.21
C ARG A 251 -17.39 -11.41 9.02
N ILE A 252 -17.05 -10.54 8.05
CA ILE A 252 -15.66 -10.32 7.65
C ILE A 252 -14.96 -9.15 8.36
N MET A 253 -15.74 -8.22 8.93
CA MET A 253 -15.21 -7.05 9.65
C MET A 253 -16.12 -6.64 10.82
N PRO A 254 -16.34 -7.54 11.78
CA PRO A 254 -17.35 -7.35 12.83
C PRO A 254 -17.17 -6.06 13.62
N GLY A 255 -15.94 -5.65 13.87
CA GLY A 255 -15.66 -4.39 14.56
C GLY A 255 -16.03 -3.14 13.74
N LYS A 256 -15.78 -3.11 12.44
CA LYS A 256 -16.20 -2.04 11.54
C LYS A 256 -17.72 -2.04 11.29
N ALA A 257 -18.34 -3.21 11.31
CA ALA A 257 -19.79 -3.36 11.09
C ALA A 257 -20.64 -2.65 12.15
N THR A 258 -20.07 -2.31 13.32
CA THR A 258 -20.74 -1.50 14.33
C THR A 258 -20.94 -0.05 13.91
N VAL A 259 -20.21 0.42 12.90
CA VAL A 259 -20.40 1.75 12.32
C VAL A 259 -21.44 1.65 11.21
N PRO A 260 -22.57 2.37 11.29
CA PRO A 260 -23.63 2.31 10.28
C PRO A 260 -23.11 2.62 8.87
N LEU A 261 -23.67 1.95 7.86
CA LEU A 261 -23.32 2.17 6.46
C LEU A 261 -23.50 3.63 6.05
N SER A 262 -24.56 4.27 6.51
CA SER A 262 -24.85 5.68 6.25
C SER A 262 -23.76 6.67 6.71
N ARG A 263 -22.87 6.23 7.62
CA ARG A 263 -21.73 7.07 8.05
C ARG A 263 -20.58 7.04 7.04
N TYR A 264 -20.55 6.05 6.15
CA TYR A 264 -19.55 5.92 5.08
C TYR A 264 -19.98 6.60 3.78
N LEU A 265 -21.28 6.89 3.63
CA LEU A 265 -21.91 7.50 2.45
C LEU A 265 -22.28 8.96 2.70
#